data_fd1aaa8e8b4fd5ff3c0c583a29b48a5e
#
_entry.id   fd1aaa8e8b4fd5ff3c0c583a29b48a5e
#
_cell.length_a   1.000
_cell.length_b   1.000
_cell.length_c   1.000
_cell.angle_alpha   90.00
_cell.angle_beta   90.00
_cell.angle_gamma   90.00
#
_symmetry.space_group_name_H-M   'P 1'
#
loop_
_entity.id
_entity.type
_entity.pdbx_description
1 polymer ?
#
loop_
_entity_poly.entity_id
_entity_poly.type
_entity_poly.pdbx_seq_one_letter_code
_entity_poly.pdbx_strand_id
1 'polypeptide(L)'
;QFYSAASVCTPSRAGLLTGILPVRNGLYGDQIAVFFPGSKTGIPKNQLTLAEVFQTNGYSTGIFGKWHLGDAKEFLPTRHGFDEYVGIPYSNDMNAVNGVTCCPGNNYWPQYKENPINSNNYNVPLIENNDIIERPVDQTTITKRFSEKVVEKIKEMKDDKFFIYLSHSM
;
A
#
# COMPACT_ATOMS: atom_id res chain seq x y z
N GLN A 1 -14.38 9.21 -19.31
CA GLN A 1 -14.58 7.92 -18.63
C GLN A 1 -13.24 7.42 -18.13
N PHE A 2 -13.18 6.85 -16.94
CA PHE A 2 -11.99 6.25 -16.35
C PHE A 2 -12.36 4.86 -15.81
N TYR A 3 -11.57 3.86 -16.17
CA TYR A 3 -11.74 2.49 -15.72
C TYR A 3 -10.49 2.03 -14.99
N SER A 4 -10.65 1.47 -13.79
CA SER A 4 -9.54 0.86 -13.08
C SER A 4 -9.11 -0.45 -13.75
N ALA A 5 -7.83 -0.82 -13.60
CA ALA A 5 -7.28 -2.03 -14.22
C ALA A 5 -7.85 -3.34 -13.63
N ALA A 6 -8.45 -3.28 -12.44
CA ALA A 6 -9.11 -4.40 -11.78
C ALA A 6 -10.15 -3.91 -10.77
N SER A 7 -11.03 -4.81 -10.34
CA SER A 7 -12.10 -4.53 -9.37
C SER A 7 -11.66 -4.59 -7.90
N VAL A 8 -10.40 -4.97 -7.61
CA VAL A 8 -9.85 -5.09 -6.25
C VAL A 8 -8.53 -4.33 -6.11
N CYS A 9 -8.15 -4.08 -4.87
CA CYS A 9 -7.14 -3.07 -4.51
C CYS A 9 -5.75 -3.32 -5.10
N THR A 10 -5.11 -4.44 -4.78
CA THR A 10 -3.73 -4.74 -5.17
C THR A 10 -3.52 -4.61 -6.69
N PRO A 11 -4.26 -5.34 -7.53
CA PRO A 11 -4.04 -5.25 -8.98
C PRO A 11 -4.40 -3.88 -9.57
N SER A 12 -5.45 -3.23 -9.05
CA SER A 12 -5.83 -1.90 -9.52
C SER A 12 -4.72 -0.85 -9.25
N ARG A 13 -4.15 -0.88 -8.04
CA ARG A 13 -3.04 0.00 -7.63
C ARG A 13 -1.76 -0.30 -8.41
N ALA A 14 -1.46 -1.59 -8.60
CA ALA A 14 -0.32 -2.00 -9.41
C ALA A 14 -0.45 -1.50 -10.85
N GLY A 15 -1.61 -1.67 -11.46
CA GLY A 15 -1.88 -1.15 -12.81
C GLY A 15 -1.73 0.36 -12.92
N LEU A 16 -2.24 1.11 -11.93
CA LEU A 16 -2.11 2.57 -11.87
C LEU A 16 -0.63 3.01 -11.78
N LEU A 17 0.13 2.39 -10.87
CA LEU A 17 1.50 2.82 -10.60
C LEU A 17 2.51 2.34 -11.63
N THR A 18 2.26 1.24 -12.32
CA THR A 18 3.22 0.68 -13.30
C THR A 18 2.82 0.89 -14.75
N GLY A 19 1.57 1.25 -15.02
CA GLY A 19 1.03 1.27 -16.39
C GLY A 19 0.91 -0.11 -17.02
N ILE A 20 1.10 -1.20 -16.27
CA ILE A 20 1.10 -2.58 -16.75
C ILE A 20 -0.19 -3.27 -16.28
N LEU A 21 -0.85 -3.98 -17.18
CA LEU A 21 -2.02 -4.79 -16.79
C LEU A 21 -1.63 -5.79 -15.70
N PRO A 22 -2.40 -5.88 -14.61
CA PRO A 22 -2.05 -6.67 -13.41
C PRO A 22 -1.78 -8.14 -13.68
N VAL A 23 -2.46 -8.73 -14.67
CA VAL A 23 -2.21 -10.12 -15.12
C VAL A 23 -0.80 -10.31 -15.72
N ARG A 24 -0.19 -9.24 -16.21
CA ARG A 24 1.16 -9.28 -16.81
C ARG A 24 2.28 -9.05 -15.79
N ASN A 25 1.97 -8.32 -14.72
CA ASN A 25 2.96 -8.08 -13.66
C ASN A 25 2.88 -9.12 -12.52
N GLY A 26 2.01 -10.12 -12.65
CA GLY A 26 1.86 -11.19 -11.66
C GLY A 26 1.09 -10.81 -10.40
N LEU A 27 0.45 -9.64 -10.38
CA LEU A 27 -0.28 -9.12 -9.21
C LEU A 27 -1.80 -9.32 -9.30
N TYR A 28 -2.24 -10.17 -10.22
CA TYR A 28 -3.63 -10.59 -10.35
C TYR A 28 -3.72 -11.96 -11.05
N GLY A 29 -4.55 -12.85 -10.52
CA GLY A 29 -4.80 -14.18 -11.08
C GLY A 29 -5.34 -15.14 -10.03
N ASP A 30 -5.31 -16.43 -10.32
CA ASP A 30 -5.87 -17.49 -9.46
C ASP A 30 -5.25 -17.54 -8.06
N GLN A 31 -4.02 -17.04 -7.92
CA GLN A 31 -3.25 -17.09 -6.68
C GLN A 31 -3.27 -15.79 -5.89
N ILE A 32 -3.58 -14.64 -6.53
CA ILE A 32 -3.51 -13.32 -5.92
C ILE A 32 -4.73 -12.51 -6.35
N ALA A 33 -5.67 -12.30 -5.43
CA ALA A 33 -6.70 -11.27 -5.59
C ALA A 33 -6.23 -9.95 -4.96
N VAL A 34 -5.82 -10.02 -3.68
CA VAL A 34 -5.17 -8.92 -2.93
C VAL A 34 -4.11 -9.51 -2.00
N PHE A 35 -3.15 -8.72 -1.58
CA PHE A 35 -2.23 -9.11 -0.52
C PHE A 35 -2.89 -9.03 0.85
N PHE A 36 -2.60 -10.02 1.68
CA PHE A 36 -3.00 -10.04 3.09
C PHE A 36 -1.83 -9.67 3.98
N PRO A 37 -2.08 -9.26 5.24
CA PRO A 37 -1.04 -8.96 6.21
C PRO A 37 -0.01 -10.10 6.35
N GLY A 38 1.28 -9.75 6.31
CA GLY A 38 2.37 -10.72 6.38
C GLY A 38 2.66 -11.45 5.06
N SER A 39 2.21 -10.89 3.94
CA SER A 39 2.56 -11.42 2.62
C SER A 39 4.07 -11.43 2.42
N LYS A 40 4.61 -12.56 1.93
CA LYS A 40 6.04 -12.69 1.57
C LYS A 40 6.36 -12.11 0.20
N THR A 41 5.35 -11.65 -0.54
CA THR A 41 5.47 -11.12 -1.89
C THR A 41 4.87 -9.72 -1.96
N GLY A 42 5.24 -8.97 -2.97
CA GLY A 42 4.75 -7.62 -3.22
C GLY A 42 5.00 -7.21 -4.66
N ILE A 43 4.92 -5.92 -4.93
CA ILE A 43 5.25 -5.37 -6.24
C ILE A 43 6.69 -5.76 -6.63
N PRO A 44 6.92 -6.36 -7.82
CA PRO A 44 8.25 -6.78 -8.23
C PRO A 44 9.19 -5.58 -8.42
N LYS A 45 10.42 -5.70 -7.92
CA LYS A 45 11.44 -4.62 -8.01
C LYS A 45 11.81 -4.20 -9.44
N ASN A 46 11.62 -5.07 -10.41
CA ASN A 46 11.89 -4.78 -11.82
C ASN A 46 10.73 -4.05 -12.53
N GLN A 47 9.66 -3.76 -11.81
CA GLN A 47 8.54 -2.99 -12.32
C GLN A 47 8.78 -1.52 -12.04
N LEU A 48 9.04 -0.74 -13.10
CA LEU A 48 9.18 0.70 -12.99
C LEU A 48 7.83 1.31 -12.58
N THR A 49 7.85 2.08 -11.51
CA THR A 49 6.66 2.78 -11.02
C THR A 49 6.59 4.22 -11.52
N LEU A 50 5.40 4.78 -11.52
CA LEU A 50 5.18 6.19 -11.81
C LEU A 50 5.98 7.10 -10.86
N ALA A 51 6.13 6.71 -9.59
CA ALA A 51 6.93 7.45 -8.62
C ALA A 51 8.42 7.46 -9.00
N GLU A 52 8.99 6.32 -9.41
CA GLU A 52 10.38 6.25 -9.89
C GLU A 52 10.60 7.10 -11.15
N VAL A 53 9.61 7.15 -12.06
CA VAL A 53 9.67 8.02 -13.24
C VAL A 53 9.70 9.48 -12.82
N PHE A 54 8.86 9.91 -11.89
CA PHE A 54 8.88 11.29 -11.40
C PHE A 54 10.17 11.61 -10.63
N GLN A 55 10.61 10.73 -9.74
CA GLN A 55 11.83 10.89 -8.95
C GLN A 55 13.07 11.06 -9.86
N THR A 56 13.21 10.22 -10.89
CA THR A 56 14.33 10.34 -11.85
C THR A 56 14.29 11.60 -12.70
N ASN A 57 13.14 12.28 -12.77
CA ASN A 57 12.98 13.57 -13.44
C ASN A 57 13.03 14.77 -12.47
N GLY A 58 13.54 14.57 -11.26
CA GLY A 58 13.78 15.61 -10.28
C GLY A 58 12.53 16.12 -9.58
N TYR A 59 11.52 15.28 -9.43
CA TYR A 59 10.36 15.53 -8.58
C TYR A 59 10.58 14.96 -7.18
N SER A 60 10.21 15.71 -6.16
CA SER A 60 10.00 15.16 -4.82
C SER A 60 8.73 14.30 -4.81
N THR A 61 8.79 13.11 -4.22
CA THR A 61 7.70 12.14 -4.35
C THR A 61 7.16 11.73 -2.98
N GLY A 62 5.85 11.71 -2.83
CA GLY A 62 5.20 11.30 -1.58
C GLY A 62 3.95 10.46 -1.79
N ILE A 63 3.74 9.50 -0.89
CA ILE A 63 2.49 8.74 -0.81
C ILE A 63 1.90 8.85 0.58
N PHE A 64 0.61 9.18 0.64
CA PHE A 64 -0.14 9.34 1.88
C PHE A 64 -1.43 8.51 1.79
N GLY A 65 -1.53 7.47 2.62
CA GLY A 65 -2.67 6.57 2.61
C GLY A 65 -2.32 5.10 2.44
N LYS A 66 -3.24 4.35 1.82
CA LYS A 66 -3.14 2.90 1.65
C LYS A 66 -2.18 2.53 0.51
N TRP A 67 -1.21 1.66 0.80
CA TRP A 67 -0.28 1.09 -0.19
C TRP A 67 -0.85 -0.15 -0.90
N HIS A 68 -0.97 -1.25 -0.21
CA HIS A 68 -1.52 -2.54 -0.64
C HIS A 68 -0.78 -3.24 -1.78
N LEU A 69 0.54 -3.03 -1.87
CA LEU A 69 1.42 -3.68 -2.86
C LEU A 69 2.58 -4.46 -2.20
N GLY A 70 2.38 -4.92 -0.96
CA GLY A 70 3.33 -5.66 -0.14
C GLY A 70 3.68 -4.91 1.14
N ASP A 71 3.73 -5.62 2.27
CA ASP A 71 3.94 -5.06 3.61
C ASP A 71 5.31 -5.39 4.22
N ALA A 72 6.10 -6.26 3.56
CA ALA A 72 7.49 -6.47 3.95
C ALA A 72 8.35 -5.27 3.52
N LYS A 73 9.44 -5.00 4.28
CA LYS A 73 10.29 -3.81 4.11
C LYS A 73 10.78 -3.57 2.69
N GLU A 74 11.07 -4.63 1.96
CA GLU A 74 11.53 -4.59 0.56
C GLU A 74 10.45 -4.16 -0.44
N PHE A 75 9.18 -4.19 -0.04
CA PHE A 75 8.03 -3.83 -0.89
C PHE A 75 7.36 -2.52 -0.48
N LEU A 76 7.86 -1.84 0.56
CA LEU A 76 7.30 -0.55 0.99
C LEU A 76 7.51 0.54 -0.07
N PRO A 77 6.67 1.57 -0.09
CA PRO A 77 6.71 2.65 -1.08
C PRO A 77 8.08 3.29 -1.26
N THR A 78 8.86 3.42 -0.17
CA THR A 78 10.22 3.99 -0.21
C THR A 78 11.23 3.16 -1.00
N ARG A 79 10.86 1.94 -1.42
CA ARG A 79 11.65 1.08 -2.31
C ARG A 79 11.20 1.14 -3.76
N HIS A 80 10.17 1.96 -4.04
CA HIS A 80 9.50 2.07 -5.33
C HIS A 80 9.30 3.54 -5.73
N GLY A 81 10.30 4.38 -5.45
CA GLY A 81 10.40 5.74 -5.93
C GLY A 81 9.66 6.79 -5.13
N PHE A 82 9.13 6.47 -3.95
CA PHE A 82 8.58 7.48 -3.04
C PHE A 82 9.63 7.88 -2.00
N ASP A 83 9.91 9.19 -1.90
CA ASP A 83 10.82 9.76 -0.91
C ASP A 83 10.19 9.76 0.49
N GLU A 84 8.86 9.89 0.55
CA GLU A 84 8.11 9.90 1.80
C GLU A 84 6.87 9.00 1.72
N TYR A 85 6.61 8.27 2.80
CA TYR A 85 5.42 7.46 2.98
C TYR A 85 4.84 7.66 4.38
N VAL A 86 3.56 8.02 4.44
CA VAL A 86 2.76 7.94 5.67
C VAL A 86 1.46 7.22 5.35
N GLY A 87 1.26 6.03 5.89
CA GLY A 87 0.08 5.26 5.52
C GLY A 87 -0.05 3.88 6.14
N ILE A 88 -1.03 3.14 5.62
CA ILE A 88 -1.30 1.76 6.01
C ILE A 88 -0.86 0.81 4.89
N PRO A 89 -0.17 -0.30 5.21
CA PRO A 89 0.45 -1.16 4.19
C PRO A 89 -0.53 -2.07 3.45
N TYR A 90 -1.74 -2.27 3.99
CA TYR A 90 -2.82 -3.07 3.41
C TYR A 90 -4.18 -2.43 3.74
N SER A 91 -5.30 -3.12 3.50
CA SER A 91 -6.62 -2.53 3.69
C SER A 91 -6.96 -2.35 5.17
N ASN A 92 -7.63 -1.26 5.49
CA ASN A 92 -8.06 -0.92 6.85
C ASN A 92 -9.06 -1.93 7.44
N ASP A 93 -9.86 -2.58 6.61
CA ASP A 93 -10.81 -3.65 7.00
C ASP A 93 -10.12 -4.99 7.32
N MET A 94 -8.81 -5.09 7.09
CA MET A 94 -8.00 -6.23 7.52
C MET A 94 -7.61 -6.18 9.00
N ASN A 95 -8.16 -5.26 9.77
CA ASN A 95 -7.96 -5.20 11.22
C ASN A 95 -8.66 -6.37 11.93
N ALA A 96 -8.04 -6.90 12.97
CA ALA A 96 -8.69 -7.89 13.82
C ALA A 96 -9.82 -7.23 14.65
N VAL A 97 -10.99 -7.81 14.66
CA VAL A 97 -12.12 -7.39 15.49
C VAL A 97 -12.43 -8.51 16.48
N ASN A 98 -12.32 -8.22 17.78
CA ASN A 98 -12.57 -9.20 18.85
C ASN A 98 -11.77 -10.50 18.72
N GLY A 99 -10.53 -10.42 18.20
CA GLY A 99 -9.67 -11.59 17.96
C GLY A 99 -10.03 -12.38 16.70
N VAL A 100 -11.05 -11.97 15.96
CA VAL A 100 -11.42 -12.56 14.67
C VAL A 100 -10.83 -11.72 13.55
N THR A 101 -10.05 -12.35 12.67
CA THR A 101 -9.49 -11.71 11.48
C THR A 101 -10.56 -11.61 10.38
N CYS A 102 -10.42 -10.63 9.49
CA CYS A 102 -11.35 -10.44 8.36
C CYS A 102 -11.52 -11.70 7.48
N CYS A 103 -10.58 -12.62 7.54
CA CYS A 103 -10.50 -13.78 6.65
C CYS A 103 -10.27 -15.05 7.47
N PRO A 104 -11.25 -15.48 8.30
CA PRO A 104 -11.13 -16.73 9.04
C PRO A 104 -11.03 -17.89 8.05
N GLY A 105 -10.01 -18.73 8.22
CA GLY A 105 -9.80 -19.91 7.38
C GLY A 105 -8.93 -19.65 6.15
N ASN A 106 -7.83 -18.94 6.30
CA ASN A 106 -6.81 -18.69 5.26
C ASN A 106 -6.21 -19.96 4.60
N ASN A 107 -6.83 -21.10 4.78
CA ASN A 107 -6.57 -22.30 4.00
C ASN A 107 -6.95 -22.14 2.52
N TYR A 108 -7.61 -21.02 2.15
CA TYR A 108 -8.06 -20.76 0.79
C TYR A 108 -6.91 -20.36 -0.16
N TRP A 109 -5.85 -19.74 0.37
CA TRP A 109 -4.73 -19.26 -0.44
C TRP A 109 -3.47 -20.08 -0.14
N PRO A 110 -2.89 -20.80 -1.10
CA PRO A 110 -1.75 -21.69 -0.89
C PRO A 110 -0.55 -21.03 -0.18
N GLN A 111 -0.30 -19.76 -0.46
CA GLN A 111 0.80 -19.00 0.13
C GLN A 111 0.68 -18.79 1.66
N TYR A 112 -0.50 -18.95 2.23
CA TYR A 112 -0.75 -18.79 3.66
C TYR A 112 -0.86 -20.10 4.43
N LYS A 113 -0.87 -21.25 3.73
CA LYS A 113 -0.93 -22.58 4.39
C LYS A 113 0.29 -22.88 5.25
N GLU A 114 1.45 -22.33 4.87
CA GLU A 114 2.73 -22.59 5.56
C GLU A 114 3.07 -21.55 6.64
N ASN A 115 2.31 -20.48 6.75
CA ASN A 115 2.46 -19.45 7.77
C ASN A 115 1.12 -19.17 8.41
N PRO A 116 0.84 -19.76 9.59
CA PRO A 116 -0.30 -19.32 10.37
C PRO A 116 -0.14 -17.84 10.65
N ILE A 117 -1.12 -17.07 10.21
CA ILE A 117 -1.11 -15.62 10.35
C ILE A 117 -1.08 -15.30 11.83
N ASN A 118 0.01 -14.71 12.28
CA ASN A 118 0.12 -14.18 13.63
C ASN A 118 -0.98 -13.12 13.80
N SER A 119 -1.86 -13.27 14.79
CA SER A 119 -2.95 -12.35 15.06
C SER A 119 -2.49 -10.89 15.18
N ASN A 120 -1.24 -10.66 15.58
CA ASN A 120 -0.64 -9.33 15.62
C ASN A 120 -0.49 -8.68 14.23
N ASN A 121 -0.39 -9.45 13.15
CA ASN A 121 -0.33 -8.91 11.79
C ASN A 121 -1.65 -8.28 11.35
N TYR A 122 -2.76 -8.64 11.98
CA TYR A 122 -4.09 -8.08 11.71
C TYR A 122 -4.41 -6.82 12.50
N ASN A 123 -3.49 -6.32 13.31
CA ASN A 123 -3.58 -4.97 13.86
C ASN A 123 -2.96 -4.01 12.84
N VAL A 124 -3.82 -3.36 12.06
CA VAL A 124 -3.37 -2.47 10.97
C VAL A 124 -2.44 -1.40 11.52
N PRO A 125 -1.18 -1.35 11.06
CA PRO A 125 -0.25 -0.33 11.52
C PRO A 125 -0.41 0.97 10.74
N LEU A 126 -0.02 2.07 11.37
CA LEU A 126 0.41 3.27 10.67
C LEU A 126 1.92 3.21 10.51
N ILE A 127 2.37 3.41 9.30
CA ILE A 127 3.80 3.42 8.94
C ILE A 127 4.19 4.83 8.52
N GLU A 128 5.34 5.27 9.00
CA GLU A 128 6.05 6.43 8.46
C GLU A 128 7.38 5.94 7.86
N ASN A 129 7.51 6.13 6.56
CA ASN A 129 8.60 5.63 5.73
C ASN A 129 8.80 4.10 5.84
N ASN A 130 9.60 3.62 6.79
CA ASN A 130 9.90 2.20 6.99
C ASN A 130 9.59 1.72 8.41
N ASP A 131 9.07 2.61 9.26
CA ASP A 131 8.88 2.35 10.68
C ASP A 131 7.39 2.39 11.07
N ILE A 132 6.99 1.43 11.88
CA ILE A 132 5.64 1.41 12.45
C ILE A 132 5.62 2.42 13.60
N ILE A 133 4.79 3.47 13.44
CA ILE A 133 4.65 4.53 14.46
C ILE A 133 3.41 4.35 15.36
N GLU A 134 2.46 3.51 14.92
CA GLU A 134 1.24 3.22 15.68
C GLU A 134 0.71 1.84 15.29
N ARG A 135 0.26 1.02 16.26
CA ARG A 135 -0.36 -0.28 16.00
C ARG A 135 -1.23 -0.74 17.20
N PRO A 136 -2.54 -0.98 17.02
CA PRO A 136 -3.31 -0.67 15.82
C PRO A 136 -3.44 0.84 15.60
N VAL A 137 -3.59 1.26 14.34
CA VAL A 137 -3.87 2.65 14.01
C VAL A 137 -5.30 3.03 14.43
N ASP A 138 -5.49 4.23 14.95
CA ASP A 138 -6.82 4.78 15.15
C ASP A 138 -7.47 5.14 13.81
N GLN A 139 -8.30 4.23 13.31
CA GLN A 139 -8.96 4.34 12.01
C GLN A 139 -9.94 5.52 11.91
N THR A 140 -10.43 6.05 13.04
CA THR A 140 -11.33 7.21 13.05
C THR A 140 -10.63 8.49 12.60
N THR A 141 -9.30 8.51 12.64
CA THR A 141 -8.46 9.68 12.37
C THR A 141 -7.70 9.62 11.05
N ILE A 142 -7.54 8.44 10.43
CA ILE A 142 -6.58 8.25 9.32
C ILE A 142 -6.88 9.13 8.09
N THR A 143 -8.12 9.30 7.69
CA THR A 143 -8.49 10.14 6.54
C THR A 143 -8.07 11.59 6.77
N LYS A 144 -8.33 12.12 7.97
CA LYS A 144 -7.90 13.47 8.37
C LYS A 144 -6.37 13.58 8.38
N ARG A 145 -5.70 12.63 9.03
CA ARG A 145 -4.23 12.61 9.15
C ARG A 145 -3.53 12.60 7.79
N PHE A 146 -4.00 11.79 6.84
CA PHE A 146 -3.45 11.77 5.49
C PHE A 146 -3.68 13.08 4.75
N SER A 147 -4.88 13.65 4.85
CA SER A 147 -5.20 14.93 4.22
C SER A 147 -4.37 16.08 4.79
N GLU A 148 -4.23 16.15 6.11
CA GLU A 148 -3.41 17.18 6.77
C GLU A 148 -1.95 17.06 6.36
N LYS A 149 -1.41 15.83 6.29
CA LYS A 149 -0.02 15.58 5.88
C LYS A 149 0.22 16.00 4.43
N VAL A 150 -0.72 15.72 3.53
CA VAL A 150 -0.64 16.18 2.12
C VAL A 150 -0.65 17.70 2.03
N VAL A 151 -1.53 18.36 2.78
CA VAL A 151 -1.59 19.84 2.79
C VAL A 151 -0.29 20.44 3.31
N GLU A 152 0.30 19.86 4.37
CA GLU A 152 1.60 20.24 4.90
C GLU A 152 2.67 20.11 3.80
N LYS A 153 2.75 18.98 3.14
CA LYS A 153 3.74 18.71 2.09
C LYS A 153 3.60 19.61 0.87
N ILE A 154 2.40 19.87 0.41
CA ILE A 154 2.16 20.83 -0.68
C ILE A 154 2.68 22.23 -0.31
N LYS A 155 2.48 22.66 0.93
CA LYS A 155 2.99 23.97 1.39
C LYS A 155 4.51 24.00 1.47
N GLU A 156 5.15 22.91 1.91
CA GLU A 156 6.61 22.78 1.97
C GLU A 156 7.24 22.80 0.57
N MET A 157 6.61 22.11 -0.39
CA MET A 157 7.16 21.91 -1.74
C MET A 157 6.57 22.85 -2.80
N LYS A 158 5.87 23.92 -2.40
CA LYS A 158 5.13 24.81 -3.34
C LYS A 158 5.97 25.40 -4.46
N ASP A 159 7.27 25.57 -4.24
CA ASP A 159 8.22 26.17 -5.19
C ASP A 159 9.02 25.09 -5.95
N ASP A 160 8.82 23.82 -5.66
CA ASP A 160 9.50 22.66 -6.24
C ASP A 160 8.57 21.83 -7.12
N LYS A 161 9.16 20.95 -7.92
CA LYS A 161 8.40 19.92 -8.63
C LYS A 161 8.06 18.79 -7.67
N PHE A 162 6.80 18.42 -7.54
CA PHE A 162 6.41 17.31 -6.70
C PHE A 162 5.39 16.38 -7.36
N PHE A 163 5.38 15.13 -6.93
CA PHE A 163 4.38 14.13 -7.23
C PHE A 163 3.85 13.55 -5.92
N ILE A 164 2.57 13.73 -5.68
CA ILE A 164 1.90 13.20 -4.48
C ILE A 164 0.82 12.20 -4.90
N TYR A 165 0.88 11.01 -4.32
CA TYR A 165 -0.18 10.00 -4.41
C TYR A 165 -0.98 9.95 -3.11
N LEU A 166 -2.08 10.70 -3.03
CA LEU A 166 -3.03 10.61 -1.92
C LEU A 166 -3.98 9.43 -2.17
N SER A 167 -3.71 8.33 -1.52
CA SER A 167 -4.42 7.06 -1.70
C SER A 167 -5.28 6.73 -0.50
N HIS A 168 -6.40 7.44 -0.31
CA HIS A 168 -7.34 7.14 0.77
C HIS A 168 -7.75 5.66 0.79
N SER A 169 -7.96 5.13 1.99
CA SER A 169 -8.40 3.74 2.20
C SER A 169 -9.91 3.59 2.15
N MET A 170 -10.62 4.70 2.28
CA MET A 170 -12.10 4.77 2.30
C MET A 170 -12.57 5.83 1.30
#